data_0502220241e4861ee74025153e4dace5
#
_entry.id   0502220241e4861ee74025153e4dace5
#
_cell.length_a   1.000
_cell.length_b   1.000
_cell.length_c   1.000
_cell.angle_alpha   90.00
_cell.angle_beta   90.00
_cell.angle_gamma   90.00
#
_symmetry.space_group_name_H-M   'P 1'
#
loop_
_entity.id
_entity.type
_entity.pdbx_description
1 polymer ?
#
loop_
_entity_poly.entity_id
_entity_poly.type
_entity_poly.pdbx_seq_one_letter_code
_entity_poly.pdbx_strand_id
1 'polypeptide(L)'
;MQKSLGWLLLLLCLAGCTPEPTQSQLYDIYQRDKIKVGILHGPTSYYIGTDGPTGFELELSQALADKLGVELALFPSYHLDELLQKLQNGQVDYIAGGLTLTGQRRGLYRASPAYRWINEVLVFKQGNTWPRSAEDITDTVVVVKDSSHAETLQQLSLDKPDLQWQQHPTLDADEILQQVVDGNIAYTLTDSNQLALNRRFYPNLSIAFTVRDNLPVSWLLADNSDDSLYAVLIEFFGAMYQGGELIALEDRYFGHVQLFDYVDTLVYIDAIEQQLPKFKDWFMQYAGELDWRLLAALSYQESHWDPKAKSPTGVRGLMMLTLPTAQQMGVTSRLDPEQSILGGSRYLHRMVTRIPERITMPDRLWFALASYNVGWGHVEDARIITQRQGADPDKWLDVKQRLPLLRQKNVYQTTKYGYARGDEAVTYVENIRRYYDTLLWVDERQQAEQRLEQQKQRLTEQLSIEILPEPPQDNN
;
A
#
# COMPACT_ATOMS: atom_id res chain seq x y z
N MET A 1 50.24 29.97 57.63
CA MET A 1 50.17 28.80 56.68
C MET A 1 48.84 28.04 56.74
N GLN A 2 47.84 28.33 57.57
CA GLN A 2 46.57 27.62 57.68
C GLN A 2 45.42 28.20 56.81
N LYS A 3 45.56 29.42 56.31
CA LYS A 3 44.50 30.06 55.48
C LYS A 3 44.58 29.73 53.94
N SER A 4 45.70 29.25 53.48
CA SER A 4 45.90 28.89 52.05
C SER A 4 45.44 27.46 51.71
N LEU A 5 45.28 26.55 52.69
CA LEU A 5 44.85 25.18 52.50
C LEU A 5 43.32 25.06 52.33
N GLY A 6 42.56 25.98 52.94
CA GLY A 6 41.08 26.02 52.79
C GLY A 6 40.58 26.43 51.40
N TRP A 7 41.31 27.29 50.72
CA TRP A 7 41.00 27.75 49.36
C TRP A 7 41.33 26.72 48.29
N LEU A 8 42.32 25.84 48.51
CA LEU A 8 42.67 24.74 47.62
C LEU A 8 41.66 23.61 47.66
N LEU A 9 41.06 23.33 48.83
CA LEU A 9 40.00 22.34 48.98
C LEU A 9 38.65 22.82 48.41
N LEU A 10 38.36 24.15 48.43
CA LEU A 10 37.13 24.71 47.85
C LEU A 10 37.18 24.71 46.31
N LEU A 11 38.36 24.83 45.68
CA LEU A 11 38.55 24.74 44.25
C LEU A 11 38.48 23.30 43.72
N LEU A 12 38.81 22.28 44.53
CA LEU A 12 38.65 20.87 44.14
C LEU A 12 37.19 20.38 44.16
N CYS A 13 36.30 21.00 44.94
CA CYS A 13 34.88 20.67 44.97
C CYS A 13 34.09 21.26 43.78
N LEU A 14 34.61 22.23 43.03
CA LEU A 14 33.96 22.81 41.86
C LEU A 14 34.32 22.10 40.56
N ALA A 15 35.25 21.13 40.58
CA ALA A 15 35.64 20.35 39.38
C ALA A 15 34.87 19.03 39.21
N GLY A 16 33.85 18.78 40.07
CA GLY A 16 33.26 17.44 40.20
C GLY A 16 31.82 17.27 39.72
N CYS A 17 31.30 18.04 38.75
CA CYS A 17 30.03 17.74 38.07
C CYS A 17 30.00 18.44 36.73
N THR A 18 30.84 17.99 35.79
CA THR A 18 30.42 18.07 34.42
C THR A 18 29.47 16.90 34.23
N PRO A 19 28.17 17.12 33.91
CA PRO A 19 27.34 16.03 33.45
C PRO A 19 28.05 15.43 32.22
N GLU A 20 28.31 14.13 32.23
CA GLU A 20 28.71 13.45 31.01
C GLU A 20 27.74 13.89 29.91
N PRO A 21 28.21 14.36 28.76
CA PRO A 21 27.32 14.69 27.68
C PRO A 21 26.51 13.40 27.38
N THR A 22 25.24 13.43 27.69
CA THR A 22 24.32 12.36 27.31
C THR A 22 24.48 12.22 25.80
N GLN A 23 25.05 11.10 25.33
CA GLN A 23 25.21 10.84 23.91
C GLN A 23 23.82 10.94 23.29
N SER A 24 23.69 11.80 22.27
CA SER A 24 22.40 11.98 21.62
C SER A 24 22.02 10.74 20.81
N GLN A 25 20.75 10.43 20.72
CA GLN A 25 20.22 9.30 19.92
C GLN A 25 20.74 9.38 18.46
N LEU A 26 20.77 10.58 17.90
CA LEU A 26 21.29 10.81 16.55
C LEU A 26 22.79 10.49 16.45
N TYR A 27 23.59 10.83 17.47
CA TYR A 27 25.01 10.45 17.52
C TYR A 27 25.19 8.93 17.52
N ASP A 28 24.39 8.22 18.31
CA ASP A 28 24.43 6.75 18.37
C ASP A 28 24.03 6.10 17.03
N ILE A 29 23.06 6.70 16.33
CA ILE A 29 22.66 6.27 14.98
C ILE A 29 23.86 6.38 14.01
N TYR A 30 24.54 7.52 14.00
CA TYR A 30 25.74 7.71 13.16
C TYR A 30 26.91 6.82 13.56
N GLN A 31 27.15 6.59 14.86
CA GLN A 31 28.24 5.73 15.33
C GLN A 31 28.06 4.25 14.92
N ARG A 32 26.82 3.75 14.90
CA ARG A 32 26.53 2.39 14.47
C ARG A 32 26.24 2.26 12.98
N ASP A 33 26.24 3.38 12.24
CA ASP A 33 25.92 3.47 10.81
C ASP A 33 24.55 2.84 10.44
N LYS A 34 23.60 2.86 11.36
CA LYS A 34 22.28 2.20 11.22
C LYS A 34 21.19 2.93 11.99
N ILE A 35 20.01 3.08 11.34
CA ILE A 35 18.77 3.46 12.02
C ILE A 35 17.87 2.22 12.17
N LYS A 36 17.41 1.96 13.38
CA LYS A 36 16.61 0.78 13.74
C LYS A 36 15.15 1.12 13.81
N VAL A 37 14.34 0.47 12.99
CA VAL A 37 12.91 0.77 12.84
C VAL A 37 12.06 -0.43 13.21
N GLY A 38 11.19 -0.27 14.22
CA GLY A 38 10.10 -1.20 14.46
C GLY A 38 9.01 -0.94 13.42
N ILE A 39 8.66 -1.94 12.62
CA ILE A 39 7.68 -1.76 11.55
C ILE A 39 6.55 -2.77 11.68
N LEU A 40 5.30 -2.27 11.59
CA LEU A 40 4.12 -3.14 11.65
C LEU A 40 3.93 -3.86 10.33
N HIS A 41 3.71 -5.17 10.40
CA HIS A 41 3.37 -5.95 9.21
C HIS A 41 1.91 -5.68 8.83
N GLY A 42 1.66 -5.39 7.57
CA GLY A 42 0.32 -5.13 7.02
C GLY A 42 0.35 -4.30 5.74
N PRO A 43 -0.75 -4.31 4.97
CA PRO A 43 -0.81 -3.70 3.63
C PRO A 43 -0.69 -2.18 3.64
N THR A 44 -0.90 -1.53 4.78
CA THR A 44 -0.74 -0.07 4.94
C THR A 44 0.67 0.35 5.34
N SER A 45 1.55 -0.59 5.71
CA SER A 45 2.85 -0.31 6.32
C SER A 45 3.99 -1.03 5.64
N TYR A 46 4.08 -2.35 5.84
CA TYR A 46 5.16 -3.23 5.39
C TYR A 46 4.62 -4.61 5.06
N TYR A 47 4.91 -5.12 3.89
CA TYR A 47 4.55 -6.47 3.47
C TYR A 47 5.57 -7.02 2.47
N ILE A 48 5.53 -8.32 2.22
CA ILE A 48 6.35 -8.96 1.20
C ILE A 48 5.54 -9.00 -0.10
N GLY A 49 5.92 -8.16 -1.05
CA GLY A 49 5.38 -8.16 -2.41
C GLY A 49 6.11 -9.14 -3.32
N THR A 50 5.74 -9.17 -4.60
CA THR A 50 6.34 -10.05 -5.62
C THR A 50 7.83 -9.85 -5.81
N ASP A 51 8.29 -8.62 -5.71
CA ASP A 51 9.69 -8.23 -5.93
C ASP A 51 10.49 -8.13 -4.61
N GLY A 52 9.87 -8.52 -3.49
CA GLY A 52 10.47 -8.46 -2.16
C GLY A 52 9.75 -7.53 -1.19
N PRO A 53 10.40 -7.12 -0.09
CA PRO A 53 9.82 -6.23 0.89
C PRO A 53 9.39 -4.89 0.29
N THR A 54 8.17 -4.45 0.60
CA THR A 54 7.58 -3.19 0.13
C THR A 54 6.60 -2.64 1.16
N GLY A 55 6.10 -1.43 0.94
CA GLY A 55 5.09 -0.79 1.78
C GLY A 55 5.38 0.67 2.03
N PHE A 56 4.32 1.43 2.33
CA PHE A 56 4.40 2.88 2.52
C PHE A 56 5.41 3.27 3.62
N GLU A 57 5.33 2.62 4.77
CA GLU A 57 6.19 2.91 5.90
C GLU A 57 7.64 2.46 5.67
N LEU A 58 7.84 1.38 4.90
CA LEU A 58 9.16 0.94 4.50
C LEU A 58 9.85 1.98 3.61
N GLU A 59 9.19 2.44 2.53
CA GLU A 59 9.77 3.42 1.62
C GLU A 59 10.02 4.75 2.33
N LEU A 60 9.11 5.17 3.21
CA LEU A 60 9.27 6.40 3.99
C LEU A 60 10.44 6.29 4.98
N SER A 61 10.63 5.13 5.62
CA SER A 61 11.77 4.86 6.50
C SER A 61 13.10 4.76 5.74
N GLN A 62 13.08 4.19 4.53
CA GLN A 62 14.26 4.15 3.66
C GLN A 62 14.68 5.56 3.24
N ALA A 63 13.72 6.41 2.88
CA ALA A 63 14.02 7.81 2.53
C ALA A 63 14.66 8.59 3.71
N LEU A 64 14.26 8.30 4.95
CA LEU A 64 14.93 8.87 6.13
C LEU A 64 16.34 8.33 6.30
N ALA A 65 16.55 7.02 6.16
CA ALA A 65 17.87 6.39 6.26
C ALA A 65 18.84 6.96 5.19
N ASP A 66 18.36 7.09 3.95
CA ASP A 66 19.10 7.68 2.83
C ASP A 66 19.48 9.16 3.11
N LYS A 67 18.55 9.96 3.65
CA LYS A 67 18.81 11.35 4.08
C LYS A 67 19.88 11.43 5.15
N LEU A 68 19.89 10.49 6.10
CA LEU A 68 20.89 10.40 7.16
C LEU A 68 22.21 9.79 6.66
N GLY A 69 22.23 9.11 5.52
CA GLY A 69 23.39 8.40 4.99
C GLY A 69 23.75 7.17 5.80
N VAL A 70 22.78 6.47 6.38
CA VAL A 70 22.95 5.28 7.23
C VAL A 70 22.12 4.10 6.70
N GLU A 71 22.47 2.89 7.12
CA GLU A 71 21.72 1.66 6.78
C GLU A 71 20.38 1.61 7.52
N LEU A 72 19.30 1.17 6.84
CA LEU A 72 18.00 0.88 7.43
C LEU A 72 17.99 -0.53 8.03
N ALA A 73 17.80 -0.66 9.34
CA ALA A 73 17.64 -1.93 10.03
C ALA A 73 16.18 -2.11 10.47
N LEU A 74 15.45 -3.05 9.83
CA LEU A 74 14.03 -3.30 10.09
C LEU A 74 13.82 -4.37 11.15
N PHE A 75 12.82 -4.14 12.01
CA PHE A 75 12.31 -5.05 13.01
C PHE A 75 10.80 -5.24 12.81
N PRO A 76 10.39 -6.09 11.82
CA PRO A 76 8.98 -6.30 11.54
C PRO A 76 8.30 -7.11 12.66
N SER A 77 7.04 -6.76 12.96
CA SER A 77 6.16 -7.52 13.85
C SER A 77 4.70 -7.38 13.42
N TYR A 78 3.90 -8.41 13.67
CA TYR A 78 2.45 -8.38 13.53
C TYR A 78 1.76 -7.74 14.76
N HIS A 79 2.48 -7.60 15.87
CA HIS A 79 1.96 -7.16 17.16
C HIS A 79 2.57 -5.83 17.59
N LEU A 80 1.70 -4.84 17.81
CA LEU A 80 2.13 -3.49 18.21
C LEU A 80 2.78 -3.47 19.60
N ASP A 81 2.25 -4.25 20.55
CA ASP A 81 2.78 -4.34 21.91
C ASP A 81 4.26 -4.80 21.94
N GLU A 82 4.63 -5.72 21.05
CA GLU A 82 6.02 -6.16 20.88
C GLU A 82 6.93 -5.02 20.40
N LEU A 83 6.47 -4.22 19.45
CA LEU A 83 7.21 -3.06 18.96
C LEU A 83 7.32 -1.95 20.03
N LEU A 84 6.25 -1.72 20.79
CA LEU A 84 6.27 -0.76 21.90
C LEU A 84 7.27 -1.17 22.99
N GLN A 85 7.36 -2.47 23.33
CA GLN A 85 8.38 -2.97 24.25
C GLN A 85 9.79 -2.78 23.69
N LYS A 86 10.02 -3.06 22.40
CA LYS A 86 11.32 -2.82 21.75
C LYS A 86 11.72 -1.35 21.79
N LEU A 87 10.75 -0.44 21.58
CA LEU A 87 10.97 1.00 21.65
C LEU A 87 11.37 1.45 23.07
N GLN A 88 10.61 1.01 24.09
CA GLN A 88 10.90 1.32 25.50
C GLN A 88 12.27 0.79 25.94
N ASN A 89 12.70 -0.35 25.41
CA ASN A 89 13.99 -0.96 25.74
C ASN A 89 15.16 -0.42 24.87
N GLY A 90 14.93 0.58 24.01
CA GLY A 90 15.96 1.14 23.12
C GLY A 90 16.48 0.16 22.03
N GLN A 91 15.72 -0.88 21.73
CA GLN A 91 16.07 -1.85 20.68
C GLN A 91 15.76 -1.32 19.28
N VAL A 92 14.80 -0.40 19.17
CA VAL A 92 14.47 0.37 17.97
C VAL A 92 14.47 1.87 18.27
N ASP A 93 14.75 2.69 17.26
CA ASP A 93 14.83 4.13 17.39
C ASP A 93 13.46 4.80 17.30
N TYR A 94 12.58 4.22 16.48
CA TYR A 94 11.19 4.62 16.35
C TYR A 94 10.34 3.47 15.81
N ILE A 95 9.02 3.64 15.87
CA ILE A 95 8.04 2.72 15.28
C ILE A 95 7.36 3.40 14.10
N ALA A 96 7.42 2.75 12.93
CA ALA A 96 6.69 3.08 11.71
C ALA A 96 5.60 2.02 11.48
N GLY A 97 4.33 2.41 11.52
CA GLY A 97 3.25 1.42 11.43
C GLY A 97 1.90 2.00 11.05
N GLY A 98 1.89 3.22 10.49
CA GLY A 98 0.62 3.90 10.19
C GLY A 98 -0.20 4.21 11.44
N LEU A 99 0.45 4.49 12.56
CA LEU A 99 -0.19 4.56 13.88
C LEU A 99 -0.93 5.87 14.08
N THR A 100 -2.23 5.78 14.40
CA THR A 100 -3.02 6.93 14.84
C THR A 100 -2.49 7.47 16.15
N LEU A 101 -2.26 8.78 16.22
CA LEU A 101 -1.80 9.46 17.41
C LEU A 101 -2.96 9.78 18.35
N THR A 102 -3.24 8.87 19.28
CA THR A 102 -4.29 9.01 20.29
C THR A 102 -3.85 9.88 21.48
N GLY A 103 -4.81 10.23 22.34
CA GLY A 103 -4.52 10.95 23.59
C GLY A 103 -3.62 10.16 24.53
N GLN A 104 -3.84 8.85 24.63
CA GLN A 104 -3.03 7.97 25.48
C GLN A 104 -1.60 7.84 24.95
N ARG A 105 -1.43 7.65 23.65
CA ARG A 105 -0.11 7.55 23.00
C ARG A 105 0.71 8.82 23.16
N ARG A 106 0.07 10.01 23.09
CA ARG A 106 0.72 11.31 23.35
C ARG A 106 1.26 11.45 24.78
N GLY A 107 0.65 10.78 25.73
CA GLY A 107 1.10 10.79 27.13
C GLY A 107 2.23 9.82 27.45
N LEU A 108 2.51 8.84 26.54
CA LEU A 108 3.48 7.77 26.77
C LEU A 108 4.66 7.80 25.79
N TYR A 109 4.49 8.42 24.64
CA TYR A 109 5.47 8.43 23.54
C TYR A 109 5.58 9.81 22.94
N ARG A 110 6.73 10.12 22.41
CA ARG A 110 6.92 11.26 21.54
C ARG A 110 6.49 10.90 20.12
N ALA A 111 5.67 11.73 19.49
CA ALA A 111 5.22 11.51 18.12
C ALA A 111 6.01 12.36 17.14
N SER A 112 6.34 11.82 15.96
CA SER A 112 6.82 12.63 14.83
C SER A 112 5.76 13.67 14.41
N PRO A 113 6.10 14.65 13.56
CA PRO A 113 5.08 15.38 12.83
C PRO A 113 4.11 14.41 12.14
N ALA A 114 2.81 14.75 12.15
CA ALA A 114 1.83 13.97 11.42
C ALA A 114 2.10 14.08 9.92
N TYR A 115 2.19 12.93 9.27
CA TYR A 115 2.48 12.88 7.84
C TYR A 115 1.27 12.49 7.01
N ARG A 116 0.17 12.01 7.65
CA ARG A 116 -1.09 11.66 7.02
C ARG A 116 -2.26 11.81 7.98
N TRP A 117 -3.46 11.96 7.44
CA TRP A 117 -4.72 11.97 8.21
C TRP A 117 -5.65 10.89 7.68
N ILE A 118 -6.33 10.23 8.61
CA ILE A 118 -7.27 9.13 8.32
C ILE A 118 -8.58 9.34 9.06
N ASN A 119 -9.60 8.58 8.67
CA ASN A 119 -10.84 8.47 9.42
C ASN A 119 -10.95 7.08 10.02
N GLU A 120 -11.56 7.00 11.20
CA GLU A 120 -11.97 5.76 11.85
C GLU A 120 -13.43 5.47 11.50
N VAL A 121 -13.68 4.29 10.93
CA VAL A 121 -14.99 3.93 10.39
C VAL A 121 -15.51 2.64 11.01
N LEU A 122 -16.82 2.61 11.30
CA LEU A 122 -17.50 1.37 11.65
C LEU A 122 -17.78 0.57 10.37
N VAL A 123 -17.38 -0.69 10.36
CA VAL A 123 -17.48 -1.60 9.23
C VAL A 123 -18.43 -2.75 9.54
N PHE A 124 -19.23 -3.13 8.55
CA PHE A 124 -20.13 -4.25 8.56
C PHE A 124 -20.17 -4.97 7.21
N LYS A 125 -20.73 -6.18 7.17
CA LYS A 125 -20.93 -6.93 5.93
C LYS A 125 -22.15 -6.41 5.18
N GLN A 126 -22.02 -6.08 3.91
CA GLN A 126 -23.13 -5.70 3.04
C GLN A 126 -24.18 -6.81 2.96
N GLY A 127 -25.45 -6.41 3.01
CA GLY A 127 -26.57 -7.33 3.10
C GLY A 127 -27.11 -7.52 4.53
N ASN A 128 -26.33 -7.18 5.56
CA ASN A 128 -26.80 -7.10 6.93
C ASN A 128 -27.50 -5.76 7.21
N THR A 129 -28.17 -5.65 8.37
CA THR A 129 -28.79 -4.40 8.82
C THR A 129 -27.73 -3.30 8.92
N TRP A 130 -27.96 -2.19 8.24
CA TRP A 130 -27.04 -1.06 8.20
C TRP A 130 -27.26 -0.13 9.42
N PRO A 131 -26.34 -0.08 10.38
CA PRO A 131 -26.38 0.91 11.45
C PRO A 131 -26.04 2.30 10.89
N ARG A 132 -26.87 3.30 11.18
CA ARG A 132 -26.69 4.68 10.72
C ARG A 132 -25.95 5.55 11.73
N SER A 133 -25.96 5.10 12.97
CA SER A 133 -25.34 5.76 14.12
C SER A 133 -24.94 4.72 15.16
N ALA A 134 -24.26 5.16 16.21
CA ALA A 134 -23.86 4.26 17.29
C ALA A 134 -25.09 3.69 18.08
N GLU A 135 -26.25 4.37 18.02
CA GLU A 135 -27.50 3.90 18.61
C GLU A 135 -28.06 2.64 17.93
N ASP A 136 -27.73 2.47 16.65
CA ASP A 136 -28.24 1.35 15.84
C ASP A 136 -27.33 0.11 15.93
N ILE A 137 -26.25 0.17 16.69
CA ILE A 137 -25.35 -0.98 16.90
C ILE A 137 -26.07 -1.98 17.82
N THR A 138 -26.41 -3.14 17.26
CA THR A 138 -27.22 -4.17 17.96
C THR A 138 -26.41 -5.39 18.37
N ASP A 139 -25.13 -5.47 17.96
CA ASP A 139 -24.26 -6.61 18.22
C ASP A 139 -22.87 -6.13 18.68
N THR A 140 -22.03 -7.06 19.11
CA THR A 140 -20.69 -6.79 19.64
C THR A 140 -19.77 -6.22 18.56
N VAL A 141 -19.12 -5.10 18.85
CA VAL A 141 -18.02 -4.53 18.04
C VAL A 141 -16.71 -5.18 18.47
N VAL A 142 -15.99 -5.80 17.56
CA VAL A 142 -14.70 -6.46 17.85
C VAL A 142 -13.56 -5.69 17.22
N VAL A 143 -12.51 -5.40 17.99
CA VAL A 143 -11.33 -4.67 17.52
C VAL A 143 -10.03 -5.35 17.97
N VAL A 144 -8.93 -4.96 17.32
CA VAL A 144 -7.59 -5.44 17.68
C VAL A 144 -7.24 -4.97 19.10
N LYS A 145 -6.63 -5.85 19.87
CA LYS A 145 -6.15 -5.55 21.23
C LYS A 145 -5.15 -4.38 21.22
N ASP A 146 -5.29 -3.48 22.20
CA ASP A 146 -4.42 -2.32 22.42
C ASP A 146 -4.31 -1.36 21.21
N SER A 147 -5.29 -1.42 20.29
CA SER A 147 -5.39 -0.55 19.13
C SER A 147 -5.98 0.83 19.51
N SER A 148 -5.81 1.83 18.62
CA SER A 148 -6.51 3.12 18.70
C SER A 148 -8.04 2.95 18.70
N HIS A 149 -8.54 1.93 18.01
CA HIS A 149 -9.96 1.58 17.94
C HIS A 149 -10.51 1.12 19.30
N ALA A 150 -9.72 0.40 20.10
CA ALA A 150 -10.09 0.03 21.47
C ALA A 150 -10.21 1.27 22.36
N GLU A 151 -9.29 2.24 22.24
CA GLU A 151 -9.39 3.51 22.96
C GLU A 151 -10.65 4.30 22.55
N THR A 152 -10.98 4.31 21.26
CA THR A 152 -12.18 4.96 20.74
C THR A 152 -13.45 4.31 21.30
N LEU A 153 -13.54 2.96 21.31
CA LEU A 153 -14.69 2.26 21.87
C LEU A 153 -14.79 2.44 23.38
N GLN A 154 -13.67 2.47 24.09
CA GLN A 154 -13.65 2.77 25.51
C GLN A 154 -14.19 4.18 25.79
N GLN A 155 -13.81 5.17 24.99
CA GLN A 155 -14.33 6.53 25.13
C GLN A 155 -15.83 6.59 24.79
N LEU A 156 -16.24 5.92 23.70
CA LEU A 156 -17.62 5.89 23.25
C LEU A 156 -18.54 5.19 24.28
N SER A 157 -18.06 4.16 24.98
CA SER A 157 -18.80 3.44 26.01
C SER A 157 -19.07 4.28 27.27
N LEU A 158 -18.34 5.38 27.49
CA LEU A 158 -18.66 6.32 28.58
C LEU A 158 -19.97 7.07 28.30
N ASP A 159 -20.21 7.41 27.02
CA ASP A 159 -21.42 8.09 26.60
C ASP A 159 -22.56 7.09 26.32
N LYS A 160 -22.22 5.82 26.05
CA LYS A 160 -23.12 4.72 25.67
C LYS A 160 -22.80 3.45 26.45
N PRO A 161 -23.25 3.34 27.70
CA PRO A 161 -22.94 2.18 28.56
C PRO A 161 -23.46 0.84 28.03
N ASP A 162 -24.50 0.86 27.18
CA ASP A 162 -25.10 -0.34 26.58
C ASP A 162 -24.33 -0.87 25.34
N LEU A 163 -23.30 -0.14 24.86
CA LEU A 163 -22.51 -0.57 23.72
C LEU A 163 -21.69 -1.81 24.08
N GLN A 164 -21.98 -2.92 23.40
CA GLN A 164 -21.22 -4.16 23.55
C GLN A 164 -19.98 -4.12 22.64
N TRP A 165 -18.82 -4.26 23.23
CA TRP A 165 -17.57 -4.33 22.48
C TRP A 165 -16.52 -5.19 23.18
N GLN A 166 -15.55 -5.68 22.42
CA GLN A 166 -14.42 -6.47 22.94
C GLN A 166 -13.18 -6.34 22.10
N GLN A 167 -12.03 -6.58 22.74
CA GLN A 167 -10.73 -6.67 22.07
C GLN A 167 -10.44 -8.13 21.73
N HIS A 168 -10.02 -8.41 20.50
CA HIS A 168 -9.55 -9.74 20.12
C HIS A 168 -8.07 -9.89 20.49
N PRO A 169 -7.68 -10.96 21.23
CA PRO A 169 -6.33 -11.05 21.79
C PRO A 169 -5.23 -11.34 20.77
N THR A 170 -5.55 -11.96 19.63
CA THR A 170 -4.56 -12.52 18.69
C THR A 170 -4.79 -12.17 17.23
N LEU A 171 -6.02 -11.82 16.81
CA LEU A 171 -6.28 -11.45 15.41
C LEU A 171 -5.76 -10.06 15.13
N ASP A 172 -5.15 -9.88 13.96
CA ASP A 172 -4.80 -8.58 13.42
C ASP A 172 -6.02 -7.90 12.72
N ALA A 173 -5.80 -6.70 12.17
CA ALA A 173 -6.88 -5.91 11.57
C ALA A 173 -7.44 -6.57 10.30
N ASP A 174 -6.60 -7.20 9.49
CA ASP A 174 -7.02 -7.87 8.25
C ASP A 174 -7.80 -9.14 8.56
N GLU A 175 -7.35 -9.91 9.54
CA GLU A 175 -8.04 -11.11 10.02
C GLU A 175 -9.41 -10.77 10.62
N ILE A 176 -9.53 -9.67 11.39
CA ILE A 176 -10.84 -9.21 11.90
C ILE A 176 -11.77 -8.83 10.74
N LEU A 177 -11.29 -8.10 9.73
CA LEU A 177 -12.08 -7.78 8.54
C LEU A 177 -12.52 -9.04 7.79
N GLN A 178 -11.66 -10.07 7.71
CA GLN A 178 -12.04 -11.38 7.15
C GLN A 178 -13.16 -12.03 7.97
N GLN A 179 -13.11 -11.99 9.32
CA GLN A 179 -14.17 -12.53 10.17
C GLN A 179 -15.50 -11.77 9.97
N VAL A 180 -15.47 -10.47 9.65
CA VAL A 180 -16.68 -9.74 9.26
C VAL A 180 -17.23 -10.24 7.92
N VAL A 181 -16.38 -10.49 6.95
CA VAL A 181 -16.74 -11.08 5.65
C VAL A 181 -17.39 -12.46 5.83
N ASP A 182 -16.81 -13.29 6.69
CA ASP A 182 -17.29 -14.65 6.97
C ASP A 182 -18.58 -14.65 7.80
N GLY A 183 -18.93 -13.51 8.42
CA GLY A 183 -20.13 -13.34 9.24
C GLY A 183 -19.98 -13.82 10.69
N ASN A 184 -18.74 -14.10 11.13
CA ASN A 184 -18.41 -14.48 12.51
C ASN A 184 -18.34 -13.26 13.44
N ILE A 185 -18.04 -12.08 12.90
CA ILE A 185 -18.05 -10.78 13.57
C ILE A 185 -19.05 -9.89 12.86
N ALA A 186 -19.95 -9.25 13.63
CA ALA A 186 -20.98 -8.37 13.07
C ALA A 186 -20.40 -7.00 12.68
N TYR A 187 -19.58 -6.41 13.57
CA TYR A 187 -19.02 -5.06 13.41
C TYR A 187 -17.56 -5.00 13.86
N THR A 188 -16.79 -4.15 13.18
CA THR A 188 -15.45 -3.74 13.62
C THR A 188 -15.23 -2.27 13.37
N LEU A 189 -14.30 -1.65 14.11
CA LEU A 189 -13.72 -0.36 13.75
C LEU A 189 -12.40 -0.59 13.02
N THR A 190 -12.14 0.20 11.99
CA THR A 190 -10.87 0.19 11.26
C THR A 190 -10.59 1.56 10.66
N ASP A 191 -9.35 1.77 10.26
CA ASP A 191 -8.94 2.96 9.53
C ASP A 191 -9.49 2.95 8.10
N SER A 192 -9.92 4.11 7.61
CA SER A 192 -10.47 4.27 6.25
C SER A 192 -9.54 3.76 5.15
N ASN A 193 -8.22 3.89 5.33
CA ASN A 193 -7.22 3.39 4.38
C ASN A 193 -7.09 1.87 4.42
N GLN A 194 -7.09 1.28 5.61
CA GLN A 194 -7.10 -0.17 5.81
C GLN A 194 -8.32 -0.79 5.11
N LEU A 195 -9.50 -0.19 5.33
CA LEU A 195 -10.71 -0.63 4.67
C LEU A 195 -10.63 -0.48 3.14
N ALA A 196 -10.13 0.66 2.63
CA ALA A 196 -10.01 0.90 1.19
C ALA A 196 -9.12 -0.15 0.51
N LEU A 197 -8.01 -0.54 1.14
CA LEU A 197 -7.15 -1.62 0.67
C LEU A 197 -7.86 -2.97 0.70
N ASN A 198 -8.57 -3.29 1.79
CA ASN A 198 -9.25 -4.58 1.95
C ASN A 198 -10.48 -4.74 1.04
N ARG A 199 -11.17 -3.66 0.69
CA ARG A 199 -12.33 -3.71 -0.21
C ARG A 199 -12.01 -4.20 -1.62
N ARG A 200 -10.76 -4.12 -2.06
CA ARG A 200 -10.31 -4.71 -3.32
C ARG A 200 -10.45 -6.24 -3.33
N PHE A 201 -10.38 -6.84 -2.16
CA PHE A 201 -10.39 -8.29 -1.92
C PHE A 201 -11.74 -8.75 -1.35
N TYR A 202 -12.34 -7.91 -0.53
CA TYR A 202 -13.59 -8.15 0.18
C TYR A 202 -14.60 -7.04 -0.13
N PRO A 203 -15.14 -7.01 -1.35
CA PRO A 203 -16.00 -5.93 -1.79
C PRO A 203 -17.31 -5.81 -0.96
N ASN A 204 -17.71 -6.87 -0.28
CA ASN A 204 -18.87 -6.88 0.61
C ASN A 204 -18.66 -6.19 1.97
N LEU A 205 -17.45 -5.69 2.27
CA LEU A 205 -17.24 -4.80 3.42
C LEU A 205 -17.82 -3.41 3.14
N SER A 206 -18.64 -2.92 4.06
CA SER A 206 -19.32 -1.61 3.92
C SER A 206 -19.06 -0.73 5.12
N ILE A 207 -18.96 0.60 4.87
CA ILE A 207 -18.90 1.60 5.93
C ILE A 207 -20.33 1.82 6.45
N ALA A 208 -20.53 1.67 7.74
CA ALA A 208 -21.74 2.07 8.41
C ALA A 208 -21.77 3.60 8.56
N PHE A 209 -20.83 4.13 9.26
CA PHE A 209 -20.58 5.57 9.42
C PHE A 209 -19.15 5.85 9.88
N THR A 210 -18.73 7.09 9.79
CA THR A 210 -17.45 7.57 10.35
C THR A 210 -17.62 7.83 11.84
N VAL A 211 -16.81 7.19 12.66
CA VAL A 211 -16.83 7.33 14.13
C VAL A 211 -15.98 8.53 14.56
N ARG A 212 -14.79 8.66 13.96
CA ARG A 212 -13.88 9.79 14.17
C ARG A 212 -13.25 10.18 12.83
N ASP A 213 -13.09 11.45 12.60
CA ASP A 213 -12.51 11.99 11.38
C ASP A 213 -11.18 12.71 11.63
N ASN A 214 -10.44 12.88 10.56
CA ASN A 214 -9.22 13.69 10.54
C ASN A 214 -8.21 13.36 11.66
N LEU A 215 -7.94 12.06 11.85
CA LEU A 215 -7.01 11.58 12.87
C LEU A 215 -5.57 11.62 12.34
N PRO A 216 -4.61 12.20 13.08
CA PRO A 216 -3.23 12.28 12.65
C PRO A 216 -2.53 10.92 12.77
N VAL A 217 -1.77 10.55 11.76
CA VAL A 217 -0.88 9.39 11.73
C VAL A 217 0.56 9.87 11.90
N SER A 218 1.29 9.24 12.82
CA SER A 218 2.65 9.65 13.20
C SER A 218 3.52 8.43 13.54
N TRP A 219 4.82 8.56 13.39
CA TRP A 219 5.77 7.63 13.98
C TRP A 219 5.87 7.85 15.49
N LEU A 220 6.13 6.80 16.25
CA LEU A 220 6.30 6.88 17.69
C LEU A 220 7.79 6.72 18.06
N LEU A 221 8.27 7.64 18.89
CA LEU A 221 9.59 7.64 19.50
C LEU A 221 9.44 7.42 21.01
N ALA A 222 10.52 6.97 21.65
CA ALA A 222 10.57 6.94 23.10
C ALA A 222 10.45 8.36 23.67
N ASP A 223 9.69 8.53 24.72
CA ASP A 223 9.62 9.80 25.46
C ASP A 223 10.86 9.93 26.35
N ASN A 224 11.87 10.59 25.81
CA ASN A 224 13.11 10.89 26.51
C ASN A 224 13.47 12.37 26.33
N SER A 225 14.50 12.82 27.03
CA SER A 225 14.95 14.22 27.00
C SER A 225 15.80 14.58 25.77
N ASP A 226 16.03 13.63 24.85
CA ASP A 226 16.85 13.83 23.66
C ASP A 226 15.98 14.22 22.44
N ASP A 227 16.17 15.45 21.98
CA ASP A 227 15.44 16.02 20.84
C ASP A 227 16.14 15.81 19.49
N SER A 228 17.31 15.18 19.47
CA SER A 228 18.16 15.14 18.28
C SER A 228 17.52 14.45 17.07
N LEU A 229 16.97 13.25 17.27
CA LEU A 229 16.26 12.53 16.20
C LEU A 229 14.94 13.25 15.86
N TYR A 230 14.22 13.76 16.85
CA TYR A 230 12.97 14.47 16.62
C TYR A 230 13.17 15.73 15.76
N ALA A 231 14.23 16.49 15.98
CA ALA A 231 14.56 17.67 15.16
C ALA A 231 14.80 17.27 13.69
N VAL A 232 15.51 16.16 13.45
CA VAL A 232 15.69 15.60 12.10
C VAL A 232 14.35 15.22 11.47
N LEU A 233 13.43 14.61 12.23
CA LEU A 233 12.11 14.22 11.72
C LEU A 233 11.26 15.44 11.33
N ILE A 234 11.32 16.54 12.08
CA ILE A 234 10.65 17.80 11.70
C ILE A 234 11.14 18.27 10.32
N GLU A 235 12.47 18.32 10.16
CA GLU A 235 13.07 18.75 8.89
C GLU A 235 12.74 17.76 7.74
N PHE A 236 12.82 16.45 8.01
CA PHE A 236 12.55 15.40 7.04
C PHE A 236 11.11 15.48 6.52
N PHE A 237 10.11 15.43 7.41
CA PHE A 237 8.71 15.50 7.00
C PHE A 237 8.35 16.84 6.36
N GLY A 238 8.95 17.95 6.85
CA GLY A 238 8.79 19.25 6.24
C GLY A 238 9.31 19.29 4.80
N ALA A 239 10.48 18.73 4.53
CA ALA A 239 11.06 18.62 3.19
C ALA A 239 10.23 17.70 2.28
N MET A 240 9.85 16.50 2.76
CA MET A 240 9.02 15.54 2.04
C MET A 240 7.66 16.14 1.63
N TYR A 241 7.05 16.94 2.50
CA TYR A 241 5.80 17.62 2.22
C TYR A 241 5.99 18.74 1.17
N GLN A 242 7.00 19.61 1.37
CA GLN A 242 7.28 20.73 0.45
C GLN A 242 7.73 20.26 -0.93
N GLY A 243 8.52 19.18 -1.00
CA GLY A 243 8.97 18.56 -2.24
C GLY A 243 7.91 17.75 -2.96
N GLY A 244 6.77 17.48 -2.31
CA GLY A 244 5.68 16.67 -2.86
C GLY A 244 5.96 15.15 -2.87
N GLU A 245 7.12 14.70 -2.33
CA GLU A 245 7.46 13.28 -2.27
C GLU A 245 6.48 12.50 -1.40
N LEU A 246 6.04 13.08 -0.28
CA LEU A 246 5.06 12.45 0.60
C LEU A 246 3.73 12.23 -0.12
N ILE A 247 3.25 13.22 -0.86
CA ILE A 247 2.00 13.14 -1.64
C ILE A 247 2.15 12.11 -2.77
N ALA A 248 3.31 12.05 -3.42
CA ALA A 248 3.58 11.07 -4.47
C ALA A 248 3.61 9.63 -3.91
N LEU A 249 4.20 9.45 -2.74
CA LEU A 249 4.22 8.17 -2.05
C LEU A 249 2.80 7.75 -1.62
N GLU A 250 2.01 8.67 -1.10
CA GLU A 250 0.63 8.43 -0.71
C GLU A 250 -0.25 8.06 -1.92
N ASP A 251 -0.10 8.75 -3.05
CA ASP A 251 -0.80 8.41 -4.31
C ASP A 251 -0.39 7.03 -4.83
N ARG A 252 0.89 6.66 -4.69
CA ARG A 252 1.38 5.34 -5.11
C ARG A 252 0.70 4.21 -4.37
N TYR A 253 0.55 4.32 -3.06
CA TYR A 253 -0.01 3.25 -2.23
C TYR A 253 -1.53 3.32 -2.08
N PHE A 254 -2.12 4.52 -2.05
CA PHE A 254 -3.52 4.72 -1.66
C PHE A 254 -4.35 5.47 -2.71
N GLY A 255 -3.75 6.18 -3.66
CA GLY A 255 -4.48 7.05 -4.58
C GLY A 255 -5.51 6.31 -5.45
N HIS A 256 -5.14 5.14 -5.96
CA HIS A 256 -5.98 4.33 -6.85
C HIS A 256 -7.09 3.54 -6.13
N VAL A 257 -7.05 3.42 -4.78
CA VAL A 257 -8.05 2.65 -4.01
C VAL A 257 -9.16 3.52 -3.43
N GLN A 258 -9.09 4.84 -3.56
CA GLN A 258 -10.10 5.75 -3.03
C GLN A 258 -11.45 5.66 -3.78
N LEU A 259 -11.42 5.30 -5.07
CA LEU A 259 -12.62 5.11 -5.89
C LEU A 259 -12.97 3.62 -5.92
N PHE A 260 -13.84 3.20 -5.01
CA PHE A 260 -14.30 1.81 -4.93
C PHE A 260 -15.64 1.63 -5.62
N ASP A 261 -15.73 0.67 -6.56
CA ASP A 261 -16.98 0.19 -7.17
C ASP A 261 -17.21 -1.28 -6.79
N TYR A 262 -18.23 -1.50 -5.96
CA TYR A 262 -18.58 -2.82 -5.46
C TYR A 262 -18.95 -3.79 -6.58
N VAL A 263 -19.77 -3.33 -7.53
CA VAL A 263 -20.29 -4.19 -8.61
C VAL A 263 -19.17 -4.55 -9.58
N ASP A 264 -18.36 -3.56 -9.97
CA ASP A 264 -17.23 -3.77 -10.88
C ASP A 264 -16.20 -4.75 -10.28
N THR A 265 -15.90 -4.63 -8.99
CA THR A 265 -14.96 -5.52 -8.30
C THR A 265 -15.47 -6.97 -8.24
N LEU A 266 -16.75 -7.19 -7.95
CA LEU A 266 -17.34 -8.53 -7.95
C LEU A 266 -17.32 -9.18 -9.33
N VAL A 267 -17.69 -8.41 -10.37
CA VAL A 267 -17.68 -8.88 -11.76
C VAL A 267 -16.25 -9.23 -12.19
N TYR A 268 -15.27 -8.46 -11.74
CA TYR A 268 -13.86 -8.74 -12.03
C TYR A 268 -13.36 -10.02 -11.34
N ILE A 269 -13.66 -10.23 -10.06
CA ILE A 269 -13.30 -11.44 -9.32
C ILE A 269 -13.92 -12.68 -9.99
N ASP A 270 -15.20 -12.64 -10.37
CA ASP A 270 -15.85 -13.71 -11.10
C ASP A 270 -15.14 -13.97 -12.46
N ALA A 271 -14.78 -12.92 -13.19
CA ALA A 271 -14.05 -13.04 -14.46
C ALA A 271 -12.65 -13.64 -14.27
N ILE A 272 -11.95 -13.36 -13.18
CA ILE A 272 -10.66 -14.00 -12.85
C ILE A 272 -10.84 -15.52 -12.72
N GLU A 273 -11.92 -15.98 -12.11
CA GLU A 273 -12.17 -17.42 -11.94
C GLU A 273 -12.66 -18.09 -13.23
N GLN A 274 -13.55 -17.44 -13.99
CA GLN A 274 -14.28 -18.06 -15.09
C GLN A 274 -13.62 -17.84 -16.48
N GLN A 275 -12.94 -16.70 -16.69
CA GLN A 275 -12.45 -16.30 -18.00
C GLN A 275 -10.93 -16.30 -18.11
N LEU A 276 -10.23 -15.76 -17.11
CA LEU A 276 -8.78 -15.65 -17.14
C LEU A 276 -8.03 -16.97 -17.40
N PRO A 277 -8.44 -18.13 -16.86
CA PRO A 277 -7.76 -19.41 -17.13
C PRO A 277 -7.63 -19.77 -18.60
N LYS A 278 -8.52 -19.25 -19.45
CA LYS A 278 -8.49 -19.48 -20.91
C LYS A 278 -7.33 -18.76 -21.62
N PHE A 279 -6.77 -17.73 -20.99
CA PHE A 279 -5.80 -16.82 -21.58
C PHE A 279 -4.51 -16.68 -20.77
N LYS A 280 -4.49 -17.20 -19.53
CA LYS A 280 -3.40 -17.02 -18.56
C LYS A 280 -2.04 -17.41 -19.14
N ASP A 281 -1.97 -18.56 -19.82
CA ASP A 281 -0.71 -19.05 -20.38
C ASP A 281 -0.12 -18.09 -21.42
N TRP A 282 -0.97 -17.48 -22.26
CA TRP A 282 -0.51 -16.49 -23.24
C TRP A 282 -0.09 -15.16 -22.57
N PHE A 283 -0.79 -14.73 -21.52
CA PHE A 283 -0.32 -13.58 -20.74
C PHE A 283 1.05 -13.84 -20.12
N MET A 284 1.27 -15.00 -19.51
CA MET A 284 2.56 -15.40 -18.96
C MET A 284 3.65 -15.50 -20.05
N GLN A 285 3.32 -16.09 -21.19
CA GLN A 285 4.26 -16.28 -22.31
C GLN A 285 4.71 -14.96 -22.93
N TYR A 286 3.81 -13.99 -23.06
CA TYR A 286 4.05 -12.75 -23.81
C TYR A 286 4.31 -11.52 -22.94
N ALA A 287 4.26 -11.61 -21.61
CA ALA A 287 4.52 -10.48 -20.71
C ALA A 287 5.95 -9.93 -20.82
N GLY A 288 6.94 -10.77 -21.15
CA GLY A 288 8.34 -10.36 -21.22
C GLY A 288 8.89 -9.97 -19.83
N GLU A 289 9.40 -8.75 -19.72
CA GLU A 289 9.92 -8.21 -18.45
C GLU A 289 8.83 -7.63 -17.54
N LEU A 290 7.59 -7.50 -18.05
CA LEU A 290 6.46 -7.00 -17.26
C LEU A 290 5.80 -8.16 -16.51
N ASP A 291 5.17 -7.85 -15.39
CA ASP A 291 4.30 -8.81 -14.72
C ASP A 291 3.13 -9.20 -15.62
N TRP A 292 2.92 -10.51 -15.84
CA TRP A 292 1.84 -11.01 -16.68
C TRP A 292 0.44 -10.59 -16.17
N ARG A 293 0.30 -10.39 -14.85
CA ARG A 293 -0.95 -9.95 -14.22
C ARG A 293 -1.28 -8.51 -14.60
N LEU A 294 -0.26 -7.65 -14.77
CA LEU A 294 -0.45 -6.30 -15.30
C LEU A 294 -0.96 -6.34 -16.75
N LEU A 295 -0.38 -7.19 -17.58
CA LEU A 295 -0.84 -7.37 -18.98
C LEU A 295 -2.28 -7.92 -19.03
N ALA A 296 -2.62 -8.83 -18.12
CA ALA A 296 -3.99 -9.36 -17.98
C ALA A 296 -4.96 -8.27 -17.48
N ALA A 297 -4.57 -7.44 -16.49
CA ALA A 297 -5.37 -6.32 -16.00
C ALA A 297 -5.61 -5.26 -17.10
N LEU A 298 -4.58 -4.95 -17.89
CA LEU A 298 -4.70 -4.11 -19.09
C LEU A 298 -5.74 -4.69 -20.07
N SER A 299 -5.64 -5.97 -20.37
CA SER A 299 -6.59 -6.65 -21.26
C SER A 299 -8.03 -6.62 -20.72
N TYR A 300 -8.20 -6.76 -19.41
CA TYR A 300 -9.51 -6.64 -18.79
C TYR A 300 -10.09 -5.23 -18.94
N GLN A 301 -9.29 -4.19 -18.69
CA GLN A 301 -9.70 -2.81 -18.91
C GLN A 301 -10.09 -2.53 -20.36
N GLU A 302 -9.46 -3.20 -21.33
CA GLU A 302 -9.76 -3.04 -22.76
C GLU A 302 -11.07 -3.70 -23.19
N SER A 303 -11.31 -4.94 -22.76
CA SER A 303 -12.38 -5.77 -23.33
C SER A 303 -13.15 -6.62 -22.33
N HIS A 304 -12.85 -6.54 -21.03
CA HIS A 304 -13.31 -7.50 -20.01
C HIS A 304 -13.03 -8.96 -20.42
N TRP A 305 -11.90 -9.17 -21.10
CA TRP A 305 -11.45 -10.44 -21.68
C TRP A 305 -12.44 -11.04 -22.72
N ASP A 306 -13.20 -10.20 -23.43
CA ASP A 306 -14.00 -10.65 -24.58
C ASP A 306 -13.17 -10.63 -25.89
N PRO A 307 -12.83 -11.81 -26.48
CA PRO A 307 -12.07 -11.86 -27.74
C PRO A 307 -12.79 -11.22 -28.91
N LYS A 308 -14.11 -11.07 -28.82
CA LYS A 308 -14.95 -10.51 -29.89
C LYS A 308 -15.28 -9.04 -29.69
N ALA A 309 -14.71 -8.41 -28.64
CA ALA A 309 -14.93 -7.00 -28.33
C ALA A 309 -14.67 -6.11 -29.54
N LYS A 310 -15.55 -5.12 -29.72
CA LYS A 310 -15.49 -4.15 -30.81
C LYS A 310 -16.00 -2.80 -30.34
N SER A 311 -15.18 -1.75 -30.50
CA SER A 311 -15.61 -0.39 -30.23
C SER A 311 -16.25 0.28 -31.45
N PRO A 312 -17.01 1.36 -31.23
CA PRO A 312 -17.51 2.21 -32.32
C PRO A 312 -16.40 2.80 -33.21
N THR A 313 -15.19 2.99 -32.66
CA THR A 313 -14.02 3.52 -33.37
C THR A 313 -13.24 2.47 -34.15
N GLY A 314 -13.66 1.19 -34.10
CA GLY A 314 -13.11 0.10 -34.90
C GLY A 314 -11.92 -0.63 -34.32
N VAL A 315 -11.56 -0.40 -33.01
CA VAL A 315 -10.63 -1.25 -32.28
C VAL A 315 -11.30 -2.58 -31.92
N ARG A 316 -10.53 -3.69 -31.88
CA ARG A 316 -11.09 -5.04 -31.72
C ARG A 316 -10.19 -5.98 -30.94
N GLY A 317 -10.83 -7.01 -30.36
CA GLY A 317 -10.21 -8.15 -29.69
C GLY A 317 -9.80 -7.87 -28.27
N LEU A 318 -9.17 -8.83 -27.60
CA LEU A 318 -8.81 -8.77 -26.17
C LEU A 318 -8.04 -7.51 -25.77
N MET A 319 -7.15 -7.03 -26.66
CA MET A 319 -6.29 -5.87 -26.38
C MET A 319 -6.74 -4.62 -27.16
N MET A 320 -7.94 -4.62 -27.76
CA MET A 320 -8.55 -3.50 -28.45
C MET A 320 -7.62 -2.75 -29.41
N LEU A 321 -6.91 -3.50 -30.25
CA LEU A 321 -5.95 -2.93 -31.18
C LEU A 321 -6.64 -2.27 -32.39
N THR A 322 -6.09 -1.11 -32.82
CA THR A 322 -6.43 -0.58 -34.16
C THR A 322 -5.82 -1.45 -35.23
N LEU A 323 -6.35 -1.39 -36.46
CA LEU A 323 -5.77 -2.14 -37.57
C LEU A 323 -4.31 -1.73 -37.89
N PRO A 324 -3.96 -0.43 -37.91
CA PRO A 324 -2.57 -0.01 -38.12
C PRO A 324 -1.64 -0.48 -36.96
N THR A 325 -2.09 -0.43 -35.73
CA THR A 325 -1.30 -0.91 -34.58
C THR A 325 -1.03 -2.41 -34.70
N ALA A 326 -2.06 -3.20 -34.97
CA ALA A 326 -1.93 -4.66 -35.16
C ALA A 326 -0.91 -5.01 -36.28
N GLN A 327 -1.00 -4.34 -37.43
CA GLN A 327 -0.06 -4.52 -38.55
C GLN A 327 1.39 -4.15 -38.11
N GLN A 328 1.59 -3.02 -37.41
CA GLN A 328 2.90 -2.62 -36.93
C GLN A 328 3.47 -3.61 -35.89
N MET A 329 2.62 -4.28 -35.12
CA MET A 329 3.01 -5.29 -34.15
C MET A 329 3.14 -6.70 -34.75
N GLY A 330 2.93 -6.86 -36.06
CA GLY A 330 3.03 -8.14 -36.74
C GLY A 330 1.87 -9.09 -36.44
N VAL A 331 0.68 -8.56 -36.17
CA VAL A 331 -0.55 -9.30 -35.88
C VAL A 331 -1.41 -9.37 -37.11
N THR A 332 -1.82 -10.58 -37.50
CA THR A 332 -2.67 -10.82 -38.68
C THR A 332 -4.16 -10.87 -38.33
N SER A 333 -4.50 -11.31 -37.10
CA SER A 333 -5.89 -11.36 -36.62
C SER A 333 -5.99 -10.74 -35.23
N ARG A 334 -6.73 -9.63 -35.11
CA ARG A 334 -7.02 -8.98 -33.81
C ARG A 334 -8.06 -9.72 -32.98
N LEU A 335 -8.83 -10.63 -33.61
CA LEU A 335 -9.88 -11.43 -32.97
C LEU A 335 -9.37 -12.81 -32.53
N ASP A 336 -8.18 -13.19 -32.94
CA ASP A 336 -7.48 -14.34 -32.40
C ASP A 336 -6.89 -13.94 -31.01
N PRO A 337 -7.26 -14.66 -29.93
CA PRO A 337 -6.88 -14.26 -28.58
C PRO A 337 -5.37 -14.20 -28.39
N GLU A 338 -4.64 -15.21 -28.85
CA GLU A 338 -3.18 -15.27 -28.71
C GLU A 338 -2.49 -14.13 -29.45
N GLN A 339 -2.86 -13.89 -30.70
CA GLN A 339 -2.30 -12.81 -31.51
C GLN A 339 -2.67 -11.42 -30.94
N SER A 340 -3.89 -11.28 -30.40
CA SER A 340 -4.31 -10.03 -29.75
C SER A 340 -3.43 -9.73 -28.53
N ILE A 341 -3.20 -10.72 -27.66
CA ILE A 341 -2.33 -10.58 -26.47
C ILE A 341 -0.89 -10.28 -26.90
N LEU A 342 -0.34 -11.02 -27.85
CA LEU A 342 1.01 -10.76 -28.38
C LEU A 342 1.15 -9.33 -28.93
N GLY A 343 0.17 -8.88 -29.71
CA GLY A 343 0.18 -7.53 -30.28
C GLY A 343 0.05 -6.44 -29.24
N GLY A 344 -0.83 -6.62 -28.26
CA GLY A 344 -1.01 -5.69 -27.14
C GLY A 344 0.22 -5.59 -26.25
N SER A 345 0.84 -6.73 -25.93
CA SER A 345 2.10 -6.79 -25.20
C SER A 345 3.22 -6.03 -25.92
N ARG A 346 3.44 -6.32 -27.20
CA ARG A 346 4.45 -5.60 -28.00
C ARG A 346 4.19 -4.10 -28.05
N TYR A 347 2.93 -3.70 -28.14
CA TYR A 347 2.56 -2.29 -28.16
C TYR A 347 2.83 -1.63 -26.80
N LEU A 348 2.49 -2.30 -25.68
CA LEU A 348 2.81 -1.80 -24.34
C LEU A 348 4.34 -1.66 -24.14
N HIS A 349 5.12 -2.68 -24.46
CA HIS A 349 6.59 -2.61 -24.40
C HIS A 349 7.15 -1.45 -25.23
N ARG A 350 6.60 -1.22 -26.42
CA ARG A 350 6.97 -0.06 -27.23
C ARG A 350 6.64 1.26 -26.54
N MET A 351 5.53 1.36 -25.79
CA MET A 351 5.21 2.56 -25.02
C MET A 351 6.19 2.73 -23.87
N VAL A 352 6.49 1.68 -23.09
CA VAL A 352 7.47 1.71 -21.99
C VAL A 352 8.83 2.16 -22.49
N THR A 353 9.33 1.61 -23.61
CA THR A 353 10.61 1.99 -24.21
C THR A 353 10.62 3.43 -24.73
N ARG A 354 9.47 3.97 -25.11
CA ARG A 354 9.35 5.34 -25.62
C ARG A 354 9.40 6.39 -24.51
N ILE A 355 9.06 6.04 -23.28
CA ILE A 355 9.13 6.92 -22.11
C ILE A 355 10.61 7.22 -21.82
N PRO A 356 10.98 8.49 -21.57
CA PRO A 356 12.37 8.86 -21.27
C PRO A 356 12.98 8.02 -20.14
N GLU A 357 14.23 7.57 -20.30
CA GLU A 357 14.91 6.68 -19.35
C GLU A 357 15.04 7.26 -17.94
N ARG A 358 15.11 8.59 -17.80
CA ARG A 358 15.15 9.27 -16.51
C ARG A 358 13.88 9.14 -15.69
N ILE A 359 12.74 8.78 -16.32
CA ILE A 359 11.51 8.47 -15.61
C ILE A 359 11.61 7.01 -15.16
N THR A 360 11.69 6.79 -13.86
CA THR A 360 11.85 5.46 -13.26
C THR A 360 10.49 4.78 -13.03
N MET A 361 10.50 3.49 -12.71
CA MET A 361 9.31 2.78 -12.22
C MET A 361 8.89 3.35 -10.85
N PRO A 362 7.61 3.37 -10.53
CA PRO A 362 6.48 2.92 -11.35
C PRO A 362 5.94 3.97 -12.33
N ASP A 363 6.37 5.24 -12.24
CA ASP A 363 5.82 6.34 -13.06
C ASP A 363 5.97 6.05 -14.56
N ARG A 364 7.11 5.49 -14.98
CA ARG A 364 7.32 5.06 -16.35
C ARG A 364 6.18 4.18 -16.88
N LEU A 365 5.71 3.26 -16.04
CA LEU A 365 4.62 2.36 -16.40
C LEU A 365 3.28 3.10 -16.53
N TRP A 366 2.99 4.02 -15.61
CA TRP A 366 1.75 4.81 -15.66
C TRP A 366 1.70 5.71 -16.91
N PHE A 367 2.82 6.31 -17.28
CA PHE A 367 2.95 7.03 -18.55
C PHE A 367 2.75 6.12 -19.77
N ALA A 368 3.27 4.90 -19.74
CA ALA A 368 3.10 3.93 -20.82
C ALA A 368 1.64 3.48 -20.98
N LEU A 369 0.93 3.21 -19.87
CA LEU A 369 -0.49 2.85 -19.86
C LEU A 369 -1.36 4.01 -20.37
N ALA A 370 -1.12 5.24 -19.91
CA ALA A 370 -1.80 6.42 -20.45
C ALA A 370 -1.55 6.58 -21.95
N SER A 371 -0.30 6.33 -22.39
CA SER A 371 0.06 6.38 -23.81
C SER A 371 -0.56 5.28 -24.65
N TYR A 372 -0.81 4.12 -24.06
CA TYR A 372 -1.55 3.03 -24.71
C TYR A 372 -2.98 3.47 -25.05
N ASN A 373 -3.65 4.16 -24.12
CA ASN A 373 -5.03 4.61 -24.28
C ASN A 373 -5.14 5.86 -25.18
N VAL A 374 -4.48 6.97 -24.81
CA VAL A 374 -4.69 8.28 -25.48
C VAL A 374 -3.63 8.60 -26.52
N GLY A 375 -2.56 7.82 -26.57
CA GLY A 375 -1.41 8.01 -27.46
C GLY A 375 -0.32 8.88 -26.82
N TRP A 376 0.94 8.51 -27.07
CA TRP A 376 2.12 9.19 -26.54
C TRP A 376 2.15 10.70 -26.82
N GLY A 377 1.70 11.14 -27.99
CA GLY A 377 1.71 12.55 -28.34
C GLY A 377 0.90 13.42 -27.35
N HIS A 378 -0.26 12.95 -26.93
CA HIS A 378 -1.10 13.68 -25.97
C HIS A 378 -0.54 13.62 -24.55
N VAL A 379 0.10 12.51 -24.18
CA VAL A 379 0.83 12.43 -22.90
C VAL A 379 1.99 13.43 -22.90
N GLU A 380 2.73 13.55 -24.00
CA GLU A 380 3.80 14.54 -24.13
C GLU A 380 3.27 15.99 -24.11
N ASP A 381 2.12 16.26 -24.73
CA ASP A 381 1.45 17.57 -24.60
C ASP A 381 1.12 17.89 -23.13
N ALA A 382 0.61 16.91 -22.36
CA ALA A 382 0.33 17.08 -20.95
C ALA A 382 1.62 17.31 -20.13
N ARG A 383 2.71 16.60 -20.43
CA ARG A 383 4.03 16.81 -19.81
C ARG A 383 4.56 18.24 -20.07
N ILE A 384 4.41 18.73 -21.28
CA ILE A 384 4.80 20.11 -21.65
C ILE A 384 3.92 21.14 -20.90
N ILE A 385 2.63 20.90 -20.75
CA ILE A 385 1.74 21.76 -19.94
C ILE A 385 2.20 21.74 -18.48
N THR A 386 2.50 20.59 -17.93
CA THR A 386 3.02 20.41 -16.56
C THR A 386 4.26 21.26 -16.34
N GLN A 387 5.26 21.15 -17.23
CA GLN A 387 6.47 21.96 -17.17
C GLN A 387 6.22 23.46 -17.26
N ARG A 388 5.33 23.89 -18.16
CA ARG A 388 4.94 25.31 -18.31
C ARG A 388 4.25 25.88 -17.06
N GLN A 389 3.58 25.03 -16.28
CA GLN A 389 2.94 25.39 -15.02
C GLN A 389 3.86 25.28 -13.80
N GLY A 390 5.16 24.95 -14.00
CA GLY A 390 6.16 24.89 -12.94
C GLY A 390 6.13 23.60 -12.11
N ALA A 391 5.39 22.57 -12.57
CA ALA A 391 5.36 21.25 -11.95
C ALA A 391 6.29 20.27 -12.69
N ASP A 392 6.54 19.08 -12.13
CA ASP A 392 7.50 18.13 -12.66
C ASP A 392 6.89 17.27 -13.79
N PRO A 393 7.36 17.42 -15.05
CA PRO A 393 6.83 16.67 -16.18
C PRO A 393 7.19 15.17 -16.16
N ASP A 394 8.08 14.76 -15.27
CA ASP A 394 8.54 13.38 -15.16
C ASP A 394 7.84 12.62 -14.01
N LYS A 395 7.02 13.30 -13.19
CA LYS A 395 6.18 12.70 -12.16
C LYS A 395 4.76 12.46 -12.68
N TRP A 396 4.29 11.22 -12.59
CA TRP A 396 2.92 10.86 -13.01
C TRP A 396 1.86 11.68 -12.27
N LEU A 397 2.01 11.88 -10.96
CA LEU A 397 1.09 12.65 -10.12
C LEU A 397 0.85 14.06 -10.66
N ASP A 398 1.90 14.72 -11.14
CA ASP A 398 1.83 16.08 -11.68
C ASP A 398 1.17 16.10 -13.06
N VAL A 399 1.51 15.13 -13.90
CA VAL A 399 1.01 15.06 -15.29
C VAL A 399 -0.43 14.58 -15.34
N LYS A 400 -0.85 13.64 -14.49
CA LYS A 400 -2.24 13.16 -14.47
C LYS A 400 -3.25 14.27 -14.16
N GLN A 401 -2.85 15.30 -13.39
CA GLN A 401 -3.71 16.47 -13.12
C GLN A 401 -3.88 17.40 -14.36
N ARG A 402 -2.95 17.33 -15.33
CA ARG A 402 -2.94 18.16 -16.54
C ARG A 402 -3.51 17.45 -17.75
N LEU A 403 -3.52 16.13 -17.77
CA LEU A 403 -4.16 15.35 -18.84
C LEU A 403 -5.62 15.78 -19.12
N PRO A 404 -6.50 15.99 -18.11
CA PRO A 404 -7.87 16.45 -18.32
C PRO A 404 -7.97 17.83 -18.99
N LEU A 405 -6.93 18.67 -18.86
CA LEU A 405 -6.90 19.99 -19.48
C LEU A 405 -6.90 19.92 -21.00
N LEU A 406 -6.50 18.78 -21.60
CA LEU A 406 -6.52 18.57 -23.06
C LEU A 406 -7.94 18.51 -23.64
N ARG A 407 -9.01 18.50 -22.82
CA ARG A 407 -10.40 18.73 -23.27
C ARG A 407 -10.74 20.21 -23.44
N GLN A 408 -10.01 21.10 -22.78
CA GLN A 408 -10.29 22.55 -22.76
C GLN A 408 -9.74 23.21 -24.02
N LYS A 409 -10.60 23.91 -24.76
CA LYS A 409 -10.26 24.53 -26.05
C LYS A 409 -9.08 25.51 -25.97
N ASN A 410 -9.07 26.36 -24.94
CA ASN A 410 -8.00 27.30 -24.65
C ASN A 410 -6.66 26.64 -24.34
N VAL A 411 -6.65 25.36 -23.93
CA VAL A 411 -5.43 24.60 -23.65
C VAL A 411 -4.98 23.79 -24.86
N TYR A 412 -5.86 22.93 -25.43
CA TYR A 412 -5.44 22.05 -26.51
C TYR A 412 -5.04 22.79 -27.79
N GLN A 413 -5.55 24.00 -28.02
CA GLN A 413 -5.11 24.85 -29.15
C GLN A 413 -3.64 25.32 -29.03
N THR A 414 -3.05 25.25 -27.84
CA THR A 414 -1.65 25.60 -27.56
C THR A 414 -0.71 24.40 -27.60
N THR A 415 -1.24 23.20 -27.83
CA THR A 415 -0.49 21.94 -27.83
C THR A 415 -0.24 21.44 -29.24
N LYS A 416 0.71 20.53 -29.41
CA LYS A 416 1.10 20.01 -30.71
C LYS A 416 0.08 19.03 -31.30
N TYR A 417 -0.51 18.18 -30.44
CA TYR A 417 -1.39 17.10 -30.88
C TYR A 417 -2.87 17.44 -30.68
N GLY A 418 -3.19 18.53 -29.99
CA GLY A 418 -4.54 19.06 -29.89
C GLY A 418 -5.42 18.36 -28.87
N TYR A 419 -6.71 18.24 -29.22
CA TYR A 419 -7.74 17.71 -28.32
C TYR A 419 -7.51 16.23 -27.98
N ALA A 420 -7.63 15.91 -26.67
CA ALA A 420 -7.68 14.55 -26.16
C ALA A 420 -8.63 14.42 -24.96
N ARG A 421 -9.11 13.19 -24.73
CA ARG A 421 -9.89 12.81 -23.56
C ARG A 421 -8.97 12.39 -22.42
N GLY A 422 -8.18 13.34 -21.93
CA GLY A 422 -7.13 13.07 -20.96
C GLY A 422 -7.64 12.57 -19.60
N ASP A 423 -8.86 12.93 -19.21
CA ASP A 423 -9.55 12.40 -18.03
C ASP A 423 -9.85 10.89 -18.17
N GLU A 424 -10.24 10.42 -19.37
CA GLU A 424 -10.42 8.99 -19.62
C GLU A 424 -9.11 8.23 -19.50
N ALA A 425 -7.98 8.82 -19.93
CA ALA A 425 -6.66 8.21 -19.78
C ALA A 425 -6.23 8.10 -18.29
N VAL A 426 -6.53 9.09 -17.46
CA VAL A 426 -6.29 9.00 -16.01
C VAL A 426 -7.11 7.88 -15.38
N THR A 427 -8.42 7.86 -15.62
CA THR A 427 -9.31 6.80 -15.12
C THR A 427 -8.88 5.41 -15.60
N TYR A 428 -8.41 5.31 -16.85
CA TYR A 428 -7.89 4.07 -17.43
C TYR A 428 -6.69 3.53 -16.64
N VAL A 429 -5.72 4.38 -16.33
CA VAL A 429 -4.54 3.98 -15.53
C VAL A 429 -4.97 3.54 -14.13
N GLU A 430 -5.83 4.32 -13.45
CA GLU A 430 -6.29 3.99 -12.10
C GLU A 430 -7.10 2.68 -12.05
N ASN A 431 -7.91 2.40 -13.08
CA ASN A 431 -8.63 1.12 -13.20
C ASN A 431 -7.67 -0.06 -13.36
N ILE A 432 -6.66 0.07 -14.25
CA ILE A 432 -5.67 -1.01 -14.45
C ILE A 432 -4.89 -1.28 -13.16
N ARG A 433 -4.51 -0.24 -12.41
CA ARG A 433 -3.85 -0.40 -11.11
C ARG A 433 -4.72 -1.22 -10.15
N ARG A 434 -6.02 -0.90 -10.04
CA ARG A 434 -6.97 -1.64 -9.19
C ARG A 434 -7.14 -3.09 -9.63
N TYR A 435 -7.32 -3.33 -10.94
CA TYR A 435 -7.43 -4.70 -11.46
C TYR A 435 -6.14 -5.49 -11.26
N TYR A 436 -5.00 -4.87 -11.45
CA TYR A 436 -3.70 -5.49 -11.22
C TYR A 436 -3.54 -5.92 -9.76
N ASP A 437 -3.81 -5.03 -8.81
CA ASP A 437 -3.70 -5.32 -7.38
C ASP A 437 -4.67 -6.43 -6.95
N THR A 438 -5.91 -6.41 -7.45
CA THR A 438 -6.89 -7.46 -7.16
C THR A 438 -6.44 -8.81 -7.71
N LEU A 439 -5.94 -8.84 -8.96
CA LEU A 439 -5.45 -10.07 -9.59
C LEU A 439 -4.20 -10.61 -8.90
N LEU A 440 -3.30 -9.72 -8.48
CA LEU A 440 -2.10 -10.08 -7.71
C LEU A 440 -2.50 -10.83 -6.43
N TRP A 441 -3.41 -10.26 -5.66
CA TRP A 441 -3.90 -10.87 -4.43
C TRP A 441 -4.60 -12.22 -4.67
N VAL A 442 -5.50 -12.32 -5.68
CA VAL A 442 -6.20 -13.57 -5.99
C VAL A 442 -5.20 -14.66 -6.38
N ASP A 443 -4.23 -14.33 -7.24
CA ASP A 443 -3.20 -15.29 -7.70
C ASP A 443 -2.29 -15.75 -6.55
N GLU A 444 -1.87 -14.85 -5.68
CA GLU A 444 -1.06 -15.17 -4.49
C GLU A 444 -1.81 -16.05 -3.50
N ARG A 445 -3.08 -15.74 -3.24
CA ARG A 445 -3.94 -16.55 -2.38
C ARG A 445 -4.13 -17.96 -2.95
N GLN A 446 -4.45 -18.10 -4.22
CA GLN A 446 -4.59 -19.40 -4.88
C GLN A 446 -3.29 -20.20 -4.81
N GLN A 447 -2.13 -19.56 -5.00
CA GLN A 447 -0.83 -20.23 -4.87
C GLN A 447 -0.53 -20.65 -3.42
N ALA A 448 -0.92 -19.85 -2.42
CA ALA A 448 -0.76 -20.19 -1.01
C ALA A 448 -1.64 -21.38 -0.62
N GLU A 449 -2.90 -21.40 -1.04
CA GLU A 449 -3.84 -22.51 -0.83
C GLU A 449 -3.32 -23.80 -1.48
N GLN A 450 -2.81 -23.74 -2.71
CA GLN A 450 -2.22 -24.89 -3.41
C GLN A 450 -0.98 -25.43 -2.69
N ARG A 451 -0.10 -24.54 -2.20
CA ARG A 451 1.09 -24.96 -1.42
C ARG A 451 0.69 -25.66 -0.12
N LEU A 452 -0.29 -25.14 0.58
CA LEU A 452 -0.81 -25.72 1.82
C LEU A 452 -1.41 -27.11 1.56
N GLU A 453 -2.20 -27.27 0.51
CA GLU A 453 -2.79 -28.56 0.14
C GLU A 453 -1.72 -29.61 -0.24
N GLN A 454 -0.73 -29.20 -1.03
CA GLN A 454 0.42 -30.07 -1.35
C GLN A 454 1.20 -30.47 -0.09
N GLN A 455 1.37 -29.58 0.86
CA GLN A 455 2.03 -29.87 2.13
C GLN A 455 1.22 -30.87 2.96
N LYS A 456 -0.09 -30.70 3.05
CA LYS A 456 -0.99 -31.65 3.73
C LYS A 456 -0.94 -33.03 3.10
N GLN A 457 -0.96 -33.10 1.76
CA GLN A 457 -0.85 -34.37 1.04
C GLN A 457 0.48 -35.09 1.33
N ARG A 458 1.61 -34.39 1.29
CA ARG A 458 2.93 -34.95 1.63
C ARG A 458 3.00 -35.48 3.06
N LEU A 459 2.44 -34.74 4.03
CA LEU A 459 2.38 -35.18 5.42
C LEU A 459 1.50 -36.43 5.58
N THR A 460 0.38 -36.50 4.89
CA THR A 460 -0.51 -37.67 4.89
C THR A 460 0.17 -38.91 4.29
N GLU A 461 0.90 -38.74 3.19
CA GLU A 461 1.68 -39.82 2.57
C GLU A 461 2.80 -40.32 3.51
N GLN A 462 3.53 -39.41 4.15
CA GLN A 462 4.57 -39.78 5.13
C GLN A 462 4.02 -40.58 6.31
N LEU A 463 2.90 -40.12 6.89
CA LEU A 463 2.22 -40.81 7.98
C LEU A 463 1.68 -42.21 7.55
N SER A 464 1.24 -42.33 6.30
CA SER A 464 0.74 -43.60 5.75
C SER A 464 1.86 -44.61 5.54
N ILE A 465 3.07 -44.16 5.26
CA ILE A 465 4.28 -45.05 5.13
C ILE A 465 4.75 -45.56 6.50
N GLU A 466 4.66 -44.72 7.54
CA GLU A 466 5.05 -45.11 8.91
C GLU A 466 4.10 -46.14 9.56
N ILE A 467 2.87 -46.28 9.06
CA ILE A 467 1.84 -47.20 9.62
C ILE A 467 1.86 -48.56 8.93
N LEU A 468 2.70 -48.79 7.91
CA LEU A 468 2.83 -50.14 7.31
C LEU A 468 3.42 -51.10 8.35
N PRO A 469 2.75 -52.26 8.64
CA PRO A 469 3.28 -53.26 9.60
C PRO A 469 4.59 -53.82 9.05
N GLU A 470 5.56 -54.01 9.94
CA GLU A 470 6.80 -54.74 9.63
C GLU A 470 6.46 -56.09 8.98
N PRO A 471 7.19 -56.48 7.92
CA PRO A 471 6.98 -57.78 7.30
C PRO A 471 7.24 -58.89 8.37
N PRO A 472 6.44 -59.98 8.36
CA PRO A 472 6.61 -61.04 9.35
C PRO A 472 8.04 -61.55 9.30
N GLN A 473 8.71 -61.55 10.45
CA GLN A 473 10.05 -62.17 10.58
C GLN A 473 9.85 -63.68 10.37
N ASP A 474 10.41 -64.21 9.28
CA ASP A 474 10.50 -65.63 9.05
C ASP A 474 11.38 -66.24 10.14
N ASN A 475 10.76 -66.90 11.12
CA ASN A 475 11.43 -67.80 12.07
C ASN A 475 11.76 -69.09 11.34
N ASN A 476 13.01 -69.22 10.89
CA ASN A 476 13.64 -70.54 10.60
C ASN A 476 14.45 -71.01 11.80
#